data_5bf5d30dea3657aa7e87ebc4840ac0d6
#
_entry.id   5bf5d30dea3657aa7e87ebc4840ac0d6
#
_cell.length_a   1.000
_cell.length_b   1.000
_cell.length_c   1.000
_cell.angle_alpha   90.00
_cell.angle_beta   90.00
_cell.angle_gamma   90.00
#
_symmetry.space_group_name_H-M   'P 1'
#
loop_
_entity.id
_entity.type
_entity.pdbx_description
1 polymer ?
#
loop_
_entity_poly.entity_id
_entity_poly.type
_entity_poly.pdbx_seq_one_letter_code
_entity_poly.pdbx_strand_id
1 'polypeptide(L)'
;MSFSLCRTVTLCKKEMKQIIRDPSSWIMAIIIPLILLFLFGYGISLDANKMRIGVLVEQTSQPAHDFVQVLNGSPYIEPIFSDNRSQLSAKLNAGQIRGILIIPVNFAQQAQNRQATIQLITDGSEPNTANFVQGYLTGIWQIWLQQQSQQQLINRKPMIDINSHVWFNSAAISKNFILPGAITIIMTIIGSILTSLVVAREWERGTMEALLSTPMTKLEFLLSKLIPYYFIGLLALIICFLVTVGIMHVPFRGSFWLLLILSSLYLWVILQLGLLISTVTRNQFNAAMIALNVAFLPAVMLSGFVFEINSMPAIIQIITYIIPARYYVNILQTLFLDGDIFSVMLINVGFLLMCLLLLFVVIFKKTQMQLD
;
A
#
# COMPACT_ATOMS: atom_id res chain seq x y z
N MET A 1 40.83 -17.37 8.90
CA MET A 1 41.26 -16.32 7.93
C MET A 1 40.74 -14.97 8.39
N SER A 2 41.60 -13.92 8.32
CA SER A 2 41.21 -12.56 8.70
C SER A 2 40.41 -11.88 7.58
N PHE A 3 39.43 -11.06 7.93
CA PHE A 3 38.67 -10.24 7.02
C PHE A 3 39.56 -9.22 6.28
N SER A 4 39.37 -9.09 4.95
CA SER A 4 40.12 -8.15 4.11
C SER A 4 39.20 -7.27 3.29
N LEU A 5 39.22 -5.97 3.51
CA LEU A 5 38.45 -4.99 2.74
C LEU A 5 38.79 -5.02 1.24
N CYS A 6 40.06 -5.23 0.88
CA CYS A 6 40.50 -5.27 -0.52
C CYS A 6 39.82 -6.43 -1.29
N ARG A 7 39.73 -7.63 -0.69
CA ARG A 7 39.04 -8.79 -1.27
C ARG A 7 37.55 -8.53 -1.42
N THR A 8 36.90 -7.98 -0.39
CA THR A 8 35.49 -7.62 -0.44
C THR A 8 35.20 -6.62 -1.56
N VAL A 9 35.98 -5.57 -1.71
CA VAL A 9 35.82 -4.57 -2.78
C VAL A 9 36.03 -5.19 -4.16
N THR A 10 37.00 -6.09 -4.32
CA THR A 10 37.25 -6.77 -5.59
C THR A 10 36.08 -7.67 -6.00
N LEU A 11 35.52 -8.43 -5.04
CA LEU A 11 34.32 -9.24 -5.24
C LEU A 11 33.09 -8.36 -5.55
N CYS A 12 32.87 -7.26 -4.84
CA CYS A 12 31.81 -6.30 -5.16
C CYS A 12 31.94 -5.72 -6.57
N LYS A 13 33.17 -5.37 -7.02
CA LYS A 13 33.42 -4.90 -8.37
C LYS A 13 33.08 -5.98 -9.42
N LYS A 14 33.42 -7.25 -9.17
CA LYS A 14 33.03 -8.38 -10.03
C LYS A 14 31.52 -8.46 -10.16
N GLU A 15 30.80 -8.46 -9.04
CA GLU A 15 29.33 -8.54 -9.01
C GLU A 15 28.70 -7.33 -9.72
N MET A 16 29.17 -6.12 -9.43
CA MET A 16 28.65 -4.90 -10.07
C MET A 16 28.82 -4.95 -11.61
N LYS A 17 29.97 -5.40 -12.12
CA LYS A 17 30.17 -5.60 -13.55
C LYS A 17 29.23 -6.64 -14.15
N GLN A 18 28.93 -7.69 -13.39
CA GLN A 18 27.99 -8.73 -13.81
C GLN A 18 26.57 -8.18 -13.92
N ILE A 19 26.13 -7.41 -12.93
CA ILE A 19 24.82 -6.77 -12.88
C ILE A 19 24.67 -5.75 -14.03
N ILE A 20 25.67 -4.90 -14.26
CA ILE A 20 25.64 -3.90 -15.34
C ILE A 20 25.50 -4.55 -16.72
N ARG A 21 26.08 -5.74 -16.91
CA ARG A 21 26.01 -6.49 -18.17
C ARG A 21 24.79 -7.39 -18.31
N ASP A 22 24.00 -7.53 -17.26
CA ASP A 22 22.80 -8.37 -17.24
C ASP A 22 21.55 -7.51 -17.49
N PRO A 23 20.93 -7.57 -18.70
CA PRO A 23 19.72 -6.81 -19.01
C PRO A 23 18.56 -7.13 -18.07
N SER A 24 18.48 -8.38 -17.58
CA SER A 24 17.40 -8.81 -16.69
C SER A 24 17.43 -8.05 -15.36
N SER A 25 18.61 -7.75 -14.84
CA SER A 25 18.77 -6.97 -13.62
C SER A 25 18.25 -5.53 -13.77
N TRP A 26 18.45 -4.90 -14.93
CA TRP A 26 17.94 -3.56 -15.22
C TRP A 26 16.43 -3.53 -15.44
N ILE A 27 15.88 -4.53 -16.11
CA ILE A 27 14.43 -4.67 -16.28
C ILE A 27 13.77 -4.78 -14.91
N MET A 28 14.30 -5.63 -14.02
CA MET A 28 13.77 -5.81 -12.67
C MET A 28 13.96 -4.56 -11.79
N ALA A 29 15.06 -3.83 -11.95
CA ALA A 29 15.37 -2.69 -11.07
C ALA A 29 14.70 -1.39 -11.50
N ILE A 30 14.37 -1.20 -12.76
CA ILE A 30 13.83 0.07 -13.30
C ILE A 30 12.46 -0.13 -13.94
N ILE A 31 12.33 -1.08 -14.88
CA ILE A 31 11.12 -1.18 -15.69
C ILE A 31 9.95 -1.72 -14.87
N ILE A 32 10.16 -2.82 -14.14
CA ILE A 32 9.10 -3.42 -13.30
C ILE A 32 8.63 -2.46 -12.21
N PRO A 33 9.50 -1.77 -11.44
CA PRO A 33 9.08 -0.75 -10.50
C PRO A 33 8.20 0.33 -11.07
N LEU A 34 8.59 0.87 -12.22
CA LEU A 34 7.83 1.92 -12.89
C LEU A 34 6.46 1.41 -13.36
N ILE A 35 6.40 0.23 -14.00
CA ILE A 35 5.13 -0.37 -14.42
C ILE A 35 4.21 -0.58 -13.21
N LEU A 36 4.74 -1.16 -12.12
CA LEU A 36 3.95 -1.39 -10.92
C LEU A 36 3.49 -0.08 -10.27
N LEU A 37 4.36 0.93 -10.22
CA LEU A 37 4.01 2.23 -9.65
C LEU A 37 2.88 2.91 -10.45
N PHE A 38 2.95 2.87 -11.80
CA PHE A 38 1.89 3.37 -12.66
C PHE A 38 0.61 2.55 -12.54
N LEU A 39 0.73 1.22 -12.44
CA LEU A 39 -0.40 0.33 -12.22
C LEU A 39 -1.12 0.65 -10.90
N PHE A 40 -0.39 0.78 -9.81
CA PHE A 40 -0.97 1.14 -8.51
C PHE A 40 -1.50 2.58 -8.47
N GLY A 41 -0.84 3.52 -9.12
CA GLY A 41 -1.21 4.93 -9.09
C GLY A 41 -2.41 5.29 -9.97
N TYR A 42 -2.59 4.59 -11.09
CA TYR A 42 -3.67 4.87 -12.05
C TYR A 42 -4.64 3.71 -12.19
N GLY A 43 -4.21 2.46 -11.96
CA GLY A 43 -5.04 1.27 -12.09
C GLY A 43 -5.91 1.01 -10.85
N ILE A 44 -5.41 1.33 -9.66
CA ILE A 44 -6.16 1.20 -8.41
C ILE A 44 -6.61 2.59 -7.96
N SER A 45 -7.70 3.07 -8.53
CA SER A 45 -8.36 4.28 -8.01
C SER A 45 -9.40 3.82 -6.99
N LEU A 46 -9.11 4.04 -5.72
CA LEU A 46 -10.11 4.03 -4.65
C LEU A 46 -10.77 5.43 -4.56
N ASP A 47 -10.30 6.39 -5.34
CA ASP A 47 -10.96 7.67 -5.47
C ASP A 47 -12.29 7.42 -6.18
N ALA A 48 -13.35 7.64 -5.48
CA ALA A 48 -14.64 7.70 -6.10
C ALA A 48 -14.62 8.82 -7.16
N ASN A 49 -14.31 8.49 -8.42
CA ASN A 49 -14.95 9.21 -9.51
C ASN A 49 -16.40 9.31 -9.08
N LYS A 50 -16.98 10.52 -9.04
CA LYS A 50 -18.34 10.77 -8.57
C LYS A 50 -19.20 9.52 -8.71
N MET A 51 -19.54 8.91 -7.58
CA MET A 51 -20.30 7.65 -7.63
C MET A 51 -21.67 7.93 -8.20
N ARG A 52 -22.01 7.28 -9.30
CA ARG A 52 -23.33 7.39 -9.90
C ARG A 52 -24.34 6.66 -9.05
N ILE A 53 -25.25 7.41 -8.44
CA ILE A 53 -26.33 6.88 -7.61
C ILE A 53 -27.66 7.23 -8.25
N GLY A 54 -28.48 6.20 -8.48
CA GLY A 54 -29.85 6.38 -8.91
C GLY A 54 -30.67 7.00 -7.78
N VAL A 55 -31.41 8.06 -8.04
CA VAL A 55 -32.27 8.71 -7.05
C VAL A 55 -33.72 8.62 -7.53
N LEU A 56 -34.55 7.99 -6.70
CA LEU A 56 -35.98 7.91 -6.87
C LEU A 56 -36.64 8.76 -5.81
N VAL A 57 -37.35 9.82 -6.22
CA VAL A 57 -38.18 10.65 -5.33
C VAL A 57 -39.62 10.28 -5.56
N GLU A 58 -40.20 9.50 -4.63
CA GLU A 58 -41.60 9.03 -4.80
C GLU A 58 -42.62 10.17 -4.66
N GLN A 59 -42.33 11.18 -3.87
CA GLN A 59 -43.16 12.39 -3.74
C GLN A 59 -42.30 13.64 -3.57
N THR A 60 -42.55 14.64 -4.40
CA THR A 60 -41.89 15.94 -4.32
C THR A 60 -42.42 16.70 -3.12
N SER A 61 -41.52 17.10 -2.23
CA SER A 61 -41.79 17.92 -1.05
C SER A 61 -40.62 18.82 -0.77
N GLN A 62 -40.84 19.94 -0.02
CA GLN A 62 -39.77 20.88 0.31
C GLN A 62 -38.58 20.16 1.02
N PRO A 63 -38.78 19.31 2.06
CA PRO A 63 -37.66 18.59 2.68
C PRO A 63 -36.94 17.63 1.74
N ALA A 64 -37.66 16.99 0.79
CA ALA A 64 -37.03 16.14 -0.21
C ALA A 64 -36.19 16.95 -1.19
N HIS A 65 -36.67 18.13 -1.60
CA HIS A 65 -35.92 19.03 -2.48
C HIS A 65 -34.64 19.55 -1.80
N ASP A 66 -34.74 19.96 -0.53
CA ASP A 66 -33.59 20.40 0.25
C ASP A 66 -32.53 19.29 0.39
N PHE A 67 -32.95 18.05 0.65
CA PHE A 67 -32.05 16.90 0.70
C PHE A 67 -31.37 16.63 -0.66
N VAL A 68 -32.12 16.68 -1.75
CA VAL A 68 -31.60 16.54 -3.11
C VAL A 68 -30.59 17.63 -3.44
N GLN A 69 -30.78 18.86 -2.98
CA GLN A 69 -29.81 19.94 -3.16
C GLN A 69 -28.49 19.64 -2.44
N VAL A 70 -28.54 19.15 -1.20
CA VAL A 70 -27.32 18.73 -0.46
C VAL A 70 -26.64 17.57 -1.18
N LEU A 71 -27.40 16.63 -1.74
CA LEU A 71 -26.86 15.51 -2.50
C LEU A 71 -26.14 15.99 -3.78
N ASN A 72 -26.75 16.92 -4.54
CA ASN A 72 -26.16 17.51 -5.74
C ASN A 72 -24.90 18.33 -5.45
N GLY A 73 -24.80 18.92 -4.28
CA GLY A 73 -23.63 19.68 -3.83
C GLY A 73 -22.45 18.81 -3.42
N SER A 74 -22.63 17.50 -3.31
CA SER A 74 -21.55 16.58 -2.92
C SER A 74 -20.54 16.40 -4.04
N PRO A 75 -19.23 16.54 -3.79
CA PRO A 75 -18.19 16.26 -4.78
C PRO A 75 -18.04 14.76 -5.09
N TYR A 76 -18.61 13.88 -4.25
CA TYR A 76 -18.40 12.42 -4.31
C TYR A 76 -19.55 11.68 -4.99
N ILE A 77 -20.72 12.32 -5.21
CA ILE A 77 -21.91 11.68 -5.76
C ILE A 77 -22.36 12.40 -7.03
N GLU A 78 -22.67 11.62 -8.05
CA GLU A 78 -23.37 12.04 -9.27
C GLU A 78 -24.77 11.44 -9.26
N PRO A 79 -25.82 12.17 -8.83
CA PRO A 79 -27.17 11.63 -8.77
C PRO A 79 -27.79 11.51 -10.16
N ILE A 80 -28.33 10.34 -10.48
CA ILE A 80 -29.08 10.07 -11.69
C ILE A 80 -30.56 9.90 -11.30
N PHE A 81 -31.36 10.92 -11.61
CA PHE A 81 -32.79 10.90 -11.29
C PHE A 81 -33.59 10.03 -12.26
N SER A 82 -34.54 9.28 -11.73
CA SER A 82 -35.53 8.52 -12.52
C SER A 82 -36.77 8.29 -11.67
N ASP A 83 -37.91 8.41 -12.31
CA ASP A 83 -39.23 8.17 -11.67
C ASP A 83 -39.63 6.68 -11.68
N ASN A 84 -38.80 5.84 -12.31
CA ASN A 84 -39.10 4.43 -12.48
C ASN A 84 -38.05 3.54 -11.79
N ARG A 85 -38.48 2.85 -10.72
CA ARG A 85 -37.66 1.92 -9.96
C ARG A 85 -37.07 0.79 -10.80
N SER A 86 -37.83 0.26 -11.77
CA SER A 86 -37.37 -0.84 -12.62
C SER A 86 -36.21 -0.42 -13.54
N GLN A 87 -36.22 0.83 -14.03
CA GLN A 87 -35.12 1.38 -14.82
C GLN A 87 -33.84 1.54 -13.98
N LEU A 88 -33.98 2.00 -12.73
CA LEU A 88 -32.84 2.11 -11.82
C LEU A 88 -32.28 0.75 -11.46
N SER A 89 -33.15 -0.25 -11.21
CA SER A 89 -32.71 -1.63 -10.95
C SER A 89 -31.97 -2.23 -12.15
N ALA A 90 -32.44 -1.99 -13.38
CA ALA A 90 -31.75 -2.41 -14.58
C ALA A 90 -30.38 -1.77 -14.74
N LYS A 91 -30.26 -0.46 -14.45
CA LYS A 91 -28.98 0.26 -14.45
C LYS A 91 -28.02 -0.23 -13.35
N LEU A 92 -28.54 -0.59 -12.16
CA LEU A 92 -27.76 -1.19 -11.09
C LEU A 92 -27.19 -2.55 -11.50
N ASN A 93 -28.04 -3.42 -12.04
CA ASN A 93 -27.63 -4.73 -12.54
C ASN A 93 -26.64 -4.65 -13.72
N ALA A 94 -26.73 -3.59 -14.53
CA ALA A 94 -25.78 -3.31 -15.60
C ALA A 94 -24.48 -2.62 -15.13
N GLY A 95 -24.32 -2.35 -13.82
CA GLY A 95 -23.15 -1.68 -13.25
C GLY A 95 -23.00 -0.19 -13.63
N GLN A 96 -24.05 0.41 -14.21
CA GLN A 96 -24.03 1.82 -14.62
C GLN A 96 -24.20 2.79 -13.44
N ILE A 97 -24.86 2.34 -12.37
CA ILE A 97 -24.98 3.02 -11.07
C ILE A 97 -24.53 2.07 -9.97
N ARG A 98 -24.06 2.64 -8.84
CA ARG A 98 -23.50 1.87 -7.71
C ARG A 98 -24.48 1.69 -6.54
N GLY A 99 -25.61 2.36 -6.62
CA GLY A 99 -26.68 2.26 -5.62
C GLY A 99 -27.92 2.98 -6.07
N ILE A 100 -29.04 2.70 -5.39
CA ILE A 100 -30.34 3.35 -5.57
C ILE A 100 -30.75 3.94 -4.23
N LEU A 101 -30.97 5.24 -4.23
CA LEU A 101 -31.49 5.99 -3.11
C LEU A 101 -32.97 6.27 -3.34
N ILE A 102 -33.82 5.83 -2.41
CA ILE A 102 -35.28 6.01 -2.49
C ILE A 102 -35.71 6.94 -1.37
N ILE A 103 -36.35 8.03 -1.73
CA ILE A 103 -36.98 8.99 -0.82
C ILE A 103 -38.48 8.68 -0.81
N PRO A 104 -39.02 8.14 0.31
CA PRO A 104 -40.39 7.63 0.35
C PRO A 104 -41.46 8.74 0.34
N VAL A 105 -42.69 8.38 0.02
CA VAL A 105 -43.86 9.30 -0.05
C VAL A 105 -44.08 10.06 1.27
N ASN A 106 -43.90 9.39 2.40
CA ASN A 106 -44.13 9.96 3.75
C ASN A 106 -42.92 10.75 4.31
N PHE A 107 -41.89 11.02 3.48
CA PHE A 107 -40.65 11.67 3.90
C PHE A 107 -40.89 13.03 4.56
N ALA A 108 -41.79 13.85 4.01
CA ALA A 108 -42.11 15.18 4.58
C ALA A 108 -42.71 15.09 5.99
N GLN A 109 -43.61 14.16 6.21
CA GLN A 109 -44.22 13.93 7.54
C GLN A 109 -43.17 13.40 8.54
N GLN A 110 -42.35 12.49 8.10
CA GLN A 110 -41.27 11.92 8.93
C GLN A 110 -40.21 12.97 9.27
N ALA A 111 -39.89 13.88 8.33
CA ALA A 111 -38.95 14.97 8.55
C ALA A 111 -39.46 15.95 9.62
N GLN A 112 -40.76 16.28 9.60
CA GLN A 112 -41.38 17.11 10.63
C GLN A 112 -41.33 16.46 12.02
N ASN A 113 -41.51 15.15 12.08
CA ASN A 113 -41.47 14.36 13.33
C ASN A 113 -40.05 13.97 13.76
N ARG A 114 -38.99 14.39 13.05
CA ARG A 114 -37.57 14.02 13.28
C ARG A 114 -37.30 12.51 13.19
N GLN A 115 -38.09 11.81 12.42
CA GLN A 115 -38.00 10.36 12.16
C GLN A 115 -37.84 10.04 10.67
N ALA A 116 -37.32 11.02 9.90
CA ALA A 116 -37.10 10.84 8.48
C ALA A 116 -36.19 9.64 8.20
N THR A 117 -36.60 8.82 7.25
CA THR A 117 -35.87 7.64 6.78
C THR A 117 -35.73 7.66 5.28
N ILE A 118 -34.61 7.20 4.79
CA ILE A 118 -34.33 6.97 3.37
C ILE A 118 -33.92 5.52 3.19
N GLN A 119 -34.24 4.94 2.04
CA GLN A 119 -33.81 3.59 1.71
C GLN A 119 -32.65 3.64 0.73
N LEU A 120 -31.58 2.94 1.06
CA LEU A 120 -30.43 2.75 0.18
C LEU A 120 -30.34 1.28 -0.21
N ILE A 121 -30.26 1.02 -1.51
CA ILE A 121 -30.02 -0.30 -2.11
C ILE A 121 -28.68 -0.22 -2.82
N THR A 122 -27.72 -1.07 -2.44
CA THR A 122 -26.38 -1.13 -3.06
C THR A 122 -26.14 -2.51 -3.65
N ASP A 123 -25.23 -2.59 -4.61
CA ASP A 123 -24.77 -3.86 -5.16
C ASP A 123 -23.82 -4.55 -4.17
N GLY A 124 -24.22 -5.71 -3.66
CA GLY A 124 -23.42 -6.51 -2.72
C GLY A 124 -22.28 -7.31 -3.37
N SER A 125 -22.19 -7.33 -4.71
CA SER A 125 -21.09 -7.99 -5.41
C SER A 125 -19.75 -7.26 -5.25
N GLU A 126 -19.81 -5.95 -4.98
CA GLU A 126 -18.66 -5.09 -4.68
C GLU A 126 -18.75 -4.51 -3.24
N PRO A 127 -18.40 -5.27 -2.20
CA PRO A 127 -18.64 -4.84 -0.80
C PRO A 127 -17.92 -3.54 -0.42
N ASN A 128 -16.74 -3.29 -0.97
CA ASN A 128 -16.01 -2.04 -0.73
C ASN A 128 -16.76 -0.82 -1.29
N THR A 129 -17.24 -0.92 -2.53
CA THR A 129 -18.04 0.13 -3.18
C THR A 129 -19.35 0.38 -2.42
N ALA A 130 -20.02 -0.68 -1.98
CA ALA A 130 -21.24 -0.59 -1.18
C ALA A 130 -20.99 0.16 0.15
N ASN A 131 -19.90 -0.14 0.86
CA ASN A 131 -19.51 0.57 2.09
C ASN A 131 -19.20 2.04 1.85
N PHE A 132 -18.52 2.38 0.75
CA PHE A 132 -18.25 3.78 0.40
C PHE A 132 -19.54 4.54 0.10
N VAL A 133 -20.45 3.98 -0.70
CA VAL A 133 -21.76 4.58 -0.99
C VAL A 133 -22.52 4.84 0.31
N GLN A 134 -22.58 3.86 1.20
CA GLN A 134 -23.24 3.98 2.49
C GLN A 134 -22.59 5.07 3.35
N GLY A 135 -21.27 5.11 3.43
CA GLY A 135 -20.52 6.09 4.22
C GLY A 135 -20.77 7.53 3.74
N TYR A 136 -20.68 7.75 2.42
CA TYR A 136 -20.93 9.08 1.84
C TYR A 136 -22.38 9.54 2.02
N LEU A 137 -23.35 8.67 1.79
CA LEU A 137 -24.76 9.02 1.99
C LEU A 137 -25.08 9.27 3.46
N THR A 138 -24.47 8.51 4.37
CA THR A 138 -24.62 8.78 5.82
C THR A 138 -24.05 10.16 6.18
N GLY A 139 -22.91 10.56 5.63
CA GLY A 139 -22.34 11.89 5.82
C GLY A 139 -23.24 12.99 5.28
N ILE A 140 -23.76 12.84 4.05
CA ILE A 140 -24.70 13.80 3.43
C ILE A 140 -25.99 13.88 4.22
N TRP A 141 -26.49 12.75 4.72
CA TRP A 141 -27.68 12.70 5.58
C TRP A 141 -27.49 13.50 6.88
N GLN A 142 -26.33 13.35 7.53
CA GLN A 142 -26.00 14.12 8.73
C GLN A 142 -25.93 15.63 8.47
N ILE A 143 -25.29 16.03 7.34
CA ILE A 143 -25.24 17.44 6.93
C ILE A 143 -26.64 18.02 6.73
N TRP A 144 -27.52 17.27 6.04
CA TRP A 144 -28.90 17.69 5.84
C TRP A 144 -29.68 17.82 7.15
N LEU A 145 -29.56 16.84 8.08
CA LEU A 145 -30.18 16.91 9.41
C LEU A 145 -29.70 18.14 10.22
N GLN A 146 -28.42 18.45 10.12
CA GLN A 146 -27.83 19.61 10.77
C GLN A 146 -28.38 20.93 10.20
N GLN A 147 -28.52 21.02 8.88
CA GLN A 147 -29.14 22.18 8.23
C GLN A 147 -30.61 22.35 8.61
N GLN A 148 -31.39 21.28 8.64
CA GLN A 148 -32.79 21.28 9.08
C GLN A 148 -32.93 21.72 10.55
N SER A 149 -32.03 21.26 11.43
CA SER A 149 -32.02 21.69 12.84
C SER A 149 -31.71 23.19 12.99
N GLN A 150 -30.83 23.73 12.16
CA GLN A 150 -30.48 25.14 12.17
C GLN A 150 -31.62 26.03 11.64
N GLN A 151 -32.34 25.61 10.61
CA GLN A 151 -33.50 26.35 10.05
C GLN A 151 -34.67 26.42 11.04
N GLN A 152 -34.88 25.35 11.86
CA GLN A 152 -35.92 25.37 12.90
C GLN A 152 -35.48 26.07 14.20
N LEU A 153 -34.18 26.34 14.37
CA LEU A 153 -33.59 26.91 15.58
C LEU A 153 -33.11 28.37 15.41
N ILE A 154 -33.84 29.19 14.65
CA ILE A 154 -33.54 30.64 14.57
C ILE A 154 -33.47 31.29 15.97
N ASN A 155 -33.86 30.63 17.06
CA ASN A 155 -33.82 31.10 18.43
C ASN A 155 -33.01 30.29 19.45
N ARG A 156 -32.27 29.27 19.08
CA ARG A 156 -31.41 28.55 20.04
C ARG A 156 -30.07 28.21 19.38
N LYS A 157 -28.95 28.73 19.91
CA LYS A 157 -27.61 28.30 19.56
C LYS A 157 -27.50 26.77 19.70
N PRO A 158 -26.94 26.07 18.70
CA PRO A 158 -26.71 24.62 18.84
C PRO A 158 -25.81 24.36 20.04
N MET A 159 -26.22 23.42 20.91
CA MET A 159 -25.50 23.08 22.12
C MET A 159 -24.17 22.35 21.84
N ILE A 160 -24.00 21.81 20.63
CA ILE A 160 -22.79 21.13 20.17
C ILE A 160 -22.56 21.48 18.70
N ASP A 161 -21.45 22.15 18.44
CA ASP A 161 -20.93 22.37 17.08
C ASP A 161 -19.89 21.29 16.79
N ILE A 162 -20.22 20.33 15.92
CA ILE A 162 -19.30 19.27 15.52
C ILE A 162 -18.54 19.76 14.30
N ASN A 163 -17.37 20.31 14.53
CA ASN A 163 -16.43 20.65 13.46
C ASN A 163 -15.54 19.42 13.17
N SER A 164 -15.94 18.61 12.19
CA SER A 164 -15.16 17.45 11.79
C SER A 164 -13.91 17.92 11.02
N HIS A 165 -12.76 17.82 11.65
CA HIS A 165 -11.49 18.15 11.02
C HIS A 165 -10.72 16.87 10.69
N VAL A 166 -10.55 16.57 9.41
CA VAL A 166 -9.72 15.46 8.95
C VAL A 166 -8.26 15.91 8.97
N TRP A 167 -7.46 15.37 9.87
CA TRP A 167 -6.09 15.81 10.10
C TRP A 167 -5.13 15.40 8.99
N PHE A 168 -5.30 14.20 8.43
CA PHE A 168 -4.42 13.62 7.43
C PHE A 168 -5.20 13.38 6.14
N ASN A 169 -4.58 13.65 4.98
CA ASN A 169 -5.20 13.50 3.67
C ASN A 169 -6.63 14.10 3.61
N SER A 170 -6.76 15.37 3.99
CA SER A 170 -8.05 16.08 4.06
C SER A 170 -8.87 16.04 2.76
N ALA A 171 -8.19 15.87 1.62
CA ALA A 171 -8.81 15.69 0.31
C ALA A 171 -9.26 14.26 0.04
N ALA A 172 -9.02 13.31 0.97
CA ALA A 172 -9.32 11.88 0.86
C ALA A 172 -8.84 11.27 -0.48
N ILE A 173 -7.70 11.74 -1.00
CA ILE A 173 -7.15 11.26 -2.27
C ILE A 173 -6.46 9.92 -2.03
N SER A 174 -6.97 8.87 -2.66
CA SER A 174 -6.47 7.49 -2.48
C SER A 174 -5.03 7.32 -2.90
N LYS A 175 -4.57 8.02 -3.93
CA LYS A 175 -3.17 7.99 -4.39
C LYS A 175 -2.18 8.32 -3.27
N ASN A 176 -2.54 9.25 -2.38
CA ASN A 176 -1.67 9.68 -1.28
C ASN A 176 -1.42 8.57 -0.25
N PHE A 177 -2.34 7.62 -0.14
CA PHE A 177 -2.24 6.45 0.72
C PHE A 177 -1.64 5.24 0.01
N ILE A 178 -2.11 4.99 -1.23
CA ILE A 178 -1.73 3.80 -2.01
C ILE A 178 -0.26 3.85 -2.44
N LEU A 179 0.23 4.99 -2.95
CA LEU A 179 1.55 5.05 -3.55
C LEU A 179 2.71 4.84 -2.56
N PRO A 180 2.70 5.39 -1.33
CA PRO A 180 3.71 5.03 -0.32
C PRO A 180 3.72 3.54 0.01
N GLY A 181 2.53 2.93 0.16
CA GLY A 181 2.42 1.48 0.35
C GLY A 181 2.93 0.68 -0.85
N ALA A 182 2.63 1.11 -2.07
CA ALA A 182 3.12 0.48 -3.30
C ALA A 182 4.65 0.49 -3.39
N ILE A 183 5.32 1.56 -2.96
CA ILE A 183 6.79 1.61 -2.90
C ILE A 183 7.31 0.47 -2.03
N THR A 184 6.69 0.16 -0.88
CA THR A 184 7.09 -0.97 -0.05
C THR A 184 7.02 -2.29 -0.81
N ILE A 185 5.93 -2.53 -1.53
CA ILE A 185 5.74 -3.76 -2.29
C ILE A 185 6.77 -3.87 -3.41
N ILE A 186 7.01 -2.79 -4.12
CA ILE A 186 8.02 -2.70 -5.18
C ILE A 186 9.40 -3.00 -4.63
N MET A 187 9.78 -2.40 -3.51
CA MET A 187 11.07 -2.63 -2.86
C MET A 187 11.20 -4.07 -2.38
N THR A 188 10.11 -4.68 -1.90
CA THR A 188 10.10 -6.10 -1.51
C THR A 188 10.36 -7.01 -2.71
N ILE A 189 9.69 -6.77 -3.84
CA ILE A 189 9.91 -7.56 -5.07
C ILE A 189 11.36 -7.45 -5.52
N ILE A 190 11.85 -6.22 -5.68
CA ILE A 190 13.21 -5.97 -6.18
C ILE A 190 14.23 -6.62 -5.26
N GLY A 191 14.15 -6.33 -3.96
CA GLY A 191 15.12 -6.81 -2.99
C GLY A 191 15.10 -8.33 -2.88
N SER A 192 13.94 -8.96 -2.74
CA SER A 192 13.84 -10.41 -2.53
C SER A 192 14.16 -11.20 -3.79
N ILE A 193 13.62 -10.83 -4.96
CA ILE A 193 13.83 -11.60 -6.20
C ILE A 193 15.25 -11.45 -6.69
N LEU A 194 15.78 -10.22 -6.78
CA LEU A 194 17.15 -10.02 -7.27
C LEU A 194 18.17 -10.81 -6.44
N THR A 195 18.06 -10.75 -5.10
CA THR A 195 19.02 -11.45 -4.25
C THR A 195 18.75 -12.95 -4.12
N SER A 196 17.49 -13.38 -4.33
CA SER A 196 17.19 -14.83 -4.34
C SER A 196 17.89 -15.58 -5.49
N LEU A 197 18.19 -14.90 -6.58
CA LEU A 197 18.86 -15.50 -7.74
C LEU A 197 20.39 -15.54 -7.60
N VAL A 198 20.99 -14.75 -6.71
CA VAL A 198 22.42 -14.46 -6.71
C VAL A 198 23.29 -15.70 -6.44
N VAL A 199 23.06 -16.37 -5.31
CA VAL A 199 23.84 -17.54 -4.92
C VAL A 199 23.39 -18.78 -5.71
N ALA A 200 22.09 -18.91 -5.96
CA ALA A 200 21.54 -19.98 -6.79
C ALA A 200 22.15 -19.98 -8.20
N ARG A 201 22.38 -18.80 -8.79
CA ARG A 201 23.06 -18.64 -10.09
C ARG A 201 24.49 -19.12 -10.07
N GLU A 202 25.24 -18.88 -8.99
CA GLU A 202 26.61 -19.36 -8.85
C GLU A 202 26.65 -20.89 -8.75
N TRP A 203 25.69 -21.52 -8.05
CA TRP A 203 25.57 -22.96 -7.99
C TRP A 203 25.23 -23.59 -9.35
N GLU A 204 24.23 -23.07 -10.05
CA GLU A 204 23.82 -23.63 -11.36
C GLU A 204 24.89 -23.46 -12.45
N ARG A 205 25.71 -22.40 -12.37
CA ARG A 205 26.81 -22.17 -13.33
C ARG A 205 28.09 -22.92 -12.95
N GLY A 206 28.14 -23.63 -11.83
CA GLY A 206 29.36 -24.28 -11.33
C GLY A 206 30.46 -23.31 -10.87
N THR A 207 30.17 -21.99 -10.84
CA THR A 207 31.14 -20.96 -10.43
C THR A 207 31.33 -20.90 -8.92
N MET A 208 30.43 -21.54 -8.15
CA MET A 208 30.54 -21.57 -6.70
C MET A 208 31.79 -22.34 -6.24
N GLU A 209 32.15 -23.41 -6.92
CA GLU A 209 33.38 -24.19 -6.64
C GLU A 209 34.63 -23.33 -6.78
N ALA A 210 34.73 -22.53 -7.86
CA ALA A 210 35.82 -21.60 -8.07
C ALA A 210 35.86 -20.49 -7.01
N LEU A 211 34.72 -20.03 -6.52
CA LEU A 211 34.67 -19.07 -5.42
C LEU A 211 35.13 -19.70 -4.09
N LEU A 212 34.71 -20.93 -3.81
CA LEU A 212 35.10 -21.64 -2.58
C LEU A 212 36.60 -22.03 -2.55
N SER A 213 37.25 -22.14 -3.70
CA SER A 213 38.71 -22.35 -3.78
C SER A 213 39.52 -21.09 -3.41
N THR A 214 38.87 -19.90 -3.36
CA THR A 214 39.52 -18.67 -2.96
C THR A 214 39.57 -18.52 -1.43
N PRO A 215 40.62 -17.91 -0.84
CA PRO A 215 40.72 -17.74 0.61
C PRO A 215 39.83 -16.60 1.13
N MET A 216 38.49 -16.69 0.93
CA MET A 216 37.51 -15.72 1.38
C MET A 216 36.80 -16.17 2.66
N THR A 217 36.40 -15.19 3.48
CA THR A 217 35.57 -15.42 4.66
C THR A 217 34.10 -15.37 4.34
N LYS A 218 33.23 -15.97 5.20
CA LYS A 218 31.75 -15.90 5.05
C LYS A 218 31.25 -14.47 4.97
N LEU A 219 31.82 -13.56 5.77
CA LEU A 219 31.46 -12.12 5.77
C LEU A 219 31.80 -11.47 4.44
N GLU A 220 32.99 -11.70 3.90
CA GLU A 220 33.41 -11.16 2.61
C GLU A 220 32.46 -11.63 1.49
N PHE A 221 32.11 -12.91 1.50
CA PHE A 221 31.15 -13.46 0.55
C PHE A 221 29.78 -12.80 0.64
N LEU A 222 29.17 -12.75 1.85
CA LEU A 222 27.85 -12.17 2.05
C LEU A 222 27.82 -10.68 1.69
N LEU A 223 28.77 -9.90 2.16
CA LEU A 223 28.86 -8.47 1.86
C LEU A 223 29.09 -8.21 0.37
N SER A 224 29.92 -9.01 -0.29
CA SER A 224 30.17 -8.86 -1.72
C SER A 224 28.92 -9.08 -2.58
N LYS A 225 27.98 -9.90 -2.11
CA LYS A 225 26.69 -10.14 -2.77
C LYS A 225 25.66 -9.07 -2.40
N LEU A 226 25.58 -8.63 -1.14
CA LEU A 226 24.56 -7.68 -0.69
C LEU A 226 24.81 -6.24 -1.15
N ILE A 227 26.06 -5.75 -1.07
CA ILE A 227 26.40 -4.34 -1.34
C ILE A 227 26.00 -3.90 -2.77
N PRO A 228 26.34 -4.63 -3.84
CA PRO A 228 25.96 -4.22 -5.20
C PRO A 228 24.45 -4.13 -5.39
N TYR A 229 23.69 -5.10 -4.87
CA TYR A 229 22.24 -5.11 -4.98
C TYR A 229 21.55 -4.06 -4.10
N TYR A 230 22.19 -3.68 -2.99
CA TYR A 230 21.74 -2.56 -2.18
C TYR A 230 21.78 -1.24 -2.98
N PHE A 231 22.85 -0.97 -3.72
CA PHE A 231 22.93 0.25 -4.56
C PHE A 231 21.88 0.27 -5.67
N ILE A 232 21.57 -0.89 -6.26
CA ILE A 232 20.51 -1.01 -7.27
C ILE A 232 19.14 -0.78 -6.63
N GLY A 233 18.86 -1.40 -5.49
CA GLY A 233 17.62 -1.19 -4.75
C GLY A 233 17.44 0.27 -4.34
N LEU A 234 18.52 0.93 -3.92
CA LEU A 234 18.51 2.34 -3.55
C LEU A 234 18.24 3.25 -4.79
N LEU A 235 18.82 2.92 -5.93
CA LEU A 235 18.52 3.60 -7.19
C LEU A 235 17.03 3.45 -7.56
N ALA A 236 16.50 2.24 -7.46
CA ALA A 236 15.07 1.98 -7.71
C ALA A 236 14.16 2.77 -6.75
N LEU A 237 14.52 2.85 -5.46
CA LEU A 237 13.81 3.68 -4.48
C LEU A 237 13.78 5.15 -4.91
N ILE A 238 14.94 5.71 -5.27
CA ILE A 238 15.04 7.12 -5.68
C ILE A 238 14.16 7.38 -6.91
N ILE A 239 14.20 6.48 -7.90
CA ILE A 239 13.33 6.58 -9.10
C ILE A 239 11.85 6.54 -8.71
N CYS A 240 11.44 5.57 -7.87
CA CYS A 240 10.06 5.47 -7.39
C CYS A 240 9.63 6.73 -6.63
N PHE A 241 10.48 7.25 -5.76
CA PHE A 241 10.22 8.48 -5.01
C PHE A 241 10.03 9.69 -5.94
N LEU A 242 10.96 9.90 -6.89
CA LEU A 242 10.88 10.99 -7.85
C LEU A 242 9.63 10.94 -8.72
N VAL A 243 9.23 9.73 -9.17
CA VAL A 243 8.01 9.54 -9.94
C VAL A 243 6.75 9.80 -9.07
N THR A 244 6.74 9.30 -7.83
CA THR A 244 5.60 9.48 -6.92
C THR A 244 5.38 10.95 -6.57
N VAL A 245 6.43 11.70 -6.25
CA VAL A 245 6.32 13.10 -5.87
C VAL A 245 6.26 14.02 -7.09
N GLY A 246 7.13 13.78 -8.09
CA GLY A 246 7.27 14.68 -9.24
C GLY A 246 6.20 14.50 -10.31
N ILE A 247 5.85 13.24 -10.66
CA ILE A 247 4.91 12.96 -11.76
C ILE A 247 3.48 12.74 -11.21
N MET A 248 3.35 11.99 -10.11
CA MET A 248 2.03 11.68 -9.55
C MET A 248 1.52 12.70 -8.54
N HIS A 249 2.36 13.71 -8.20
CA HIS A 249 2.05 14.82 -7.32
C HIS A 249 1.56 14.41 -5.93
N VAL A 250 2.08 13.30 -5.39
CA VAL A 250 1.78 12.89 -4.01
C VAL A 250 2.53 13.80 -3.04
N PRO A 251 1.85 14.41 -2.06
CA PRO A 251 2.51 15.27 -1.09
C PRO A 251 3.50 14.46 -0.25
N PHE A 252 4.70 14.99 -0.06
CA PHE A 252 5.71 14.44 0.83
C PHE A 252 5.99 15.45 1.94
N ARG A 253 5.66 15.09 3.19
CA ARG A 253 5.76 16.00 4.34
C ARG A 253 6.97 15.73 5.22
N GLY A 254 7.57 14.54 5.09
CA GLY A 254 8.72 14.13 5.90
C GLY A 254 10.05 14.58 5.34
N SER A 255 11.14 14.25 6.05
CA SER A 255 12.52 14.51 5.63
C SER A 255 13.01 13.45 4.63
N PHE A 256 13.57 13.88 3.50
CA PHE A 256 14.16 12.99 2.50
C PHE A 256 15.33 12.14 3.06
N TRP A 257 16.13 12.70 3.97
CA TRP A 257 17.21 11.95 4.61
C TRP A 257 16.69 10.83 5.51
N LEU A 258 15.60 11.10 6.22
CA LEU A 258 14.98 10.10 7.07
C LEU A 258 14.37 8.98 6.21
N LEU A 259 13.73 9.33 5.10
CA LEU A 259 13.26 8.36 4.12
C LEU A 259 14.40 7.47 3.62
N LEU A 260 15.55 8.04 3.22
CA LEU A 260 16.70 7.26 2.75
C LEU A 260 17.23 6.30 3.82
N ILE A 261 17.38 6.76 5.08
CA ILE A 261 17.90 5.92 6.17
C ILE A 261 16.95 4.76 6.46
N LEU A 262 15.65 5.04 6.61
CA LEU A 262 14.66 4.01 6.95
C LEU A 262 14.43 3.02 5.80
N SER A 263 14.42 3.51 4.57
CA SER A 263 14.35 2.66 3.39
C SER A 263 15.61 1.81 3.20
N SER A 264 16.79 2.35 3.53
CA SER A 264 18.05 1.59 3.56
C SER A 264 17.96 0.43 4.54
N LEU A 265 17.45 0.68 5.75
CA LEU A 265 17.27 -0.36 6.75
C LEU A 265 16.34 -1.48 6.24
N TYR A 266 15.21 -1.09 5.66
CA TYR A 266 14.26 -2.06 5.08
C TYR A 266 14.87 -2.85 3.92
N LEU A 267 15.59 -2.16 3.01
CA LEU A 267 16.30 -2.80 1.92
C LEU A 267 17.26 -3.88 2.41
N TRP A 268 18.07 -3.58 3.43
CA TRP A 268 18.97 -4.58 4.01
C TRP A 268 18.24 -5.80 4.53
N VAL A 269 17.06 -5.64 5.16
CA VAL A 269 16.24 -6.76 5.63
C VAL A 269 15.78 -7.62 4.46
N ILE A 270 15.22 -7.03 3.41
CA ILE A 270 14.66 -7.77 2.27
C ILE A 270 15.75 -8.41 1.42
N LEU A 271 16.87 -7.73 1.20
CA LEU A 271 18.03 -8.30 0.51
C LEU A 271 18.58 -9.55 1.23
N GLN A 272 18.65 -9.51 2.56
CA GLN A 272 19.05 -10.66 3.35
C GLN A 272 18.05 -11.81 3.25
N LEU A 273 16.75 -11.50 3.28
CA LEU A 273 15.71 -12.53 3.14
C LEU A 273 15.83 -13.23 1.77
N GLY A 274 16.00 -12.48 0.68
CA GLY A 274 16.24 -13.05 -0.64
C GLY A 274 17.54 -13.87 -0.71
N LEU A 275 18.63 -13.35 -0.11
CA LEU A 275 19.90 -14.07 -0.06
C LEU A 275 19.81 -15.38 0.76
N LEU A 276 19.04 -15.40 1.84
CA LEU A 276 18.76 -16.59 2.61
C LEU A 276 18.07 -17.65 1.76
N ILE A 277 17.04 -17.25 1.03
CA ILE A 277 16.32 -18.15 0.10
C ILE A 277 17.30 -18.71 -0.94
N SER A 278 18.14 -17.86 -1.53
CA SER A 278 19.15 -18.24 -2.53
C SER A 278 20.15 -19.26 -2.02
N THR A 279 20.63 -19.08 -0.79
CA THR A 279 21.63 -20.00 -0.18
C THR A 279 21.05 -21.36 0.15
N VAL A 280 19.76 -21.43 0.46
CA VAL A 280 19.09 -22.69 0.83
C VAL A 280 18.67 -23.49 -0.41
N THR A 281 18.18 -22.81 -1.45
CA THR A 281 17.57 -23.49 -2.61
C THR A 281 18.57 -23.97 -3.64
N ARG A 282 19.68 -23.28 -3.82
CA ARG A 282 20.76 -23.59 -4.80
C ARG A 282 20.27 -23.71 -6.26
N ASN A 283 19.02 -23.37 -6.55
CA ASN A 283 18.38 -23.42 -7.86
C ASN A 283 17.61 -22.11 -8.11
N GLN A 284 17.85 -21.46 -9.27
CA GLN A 284 17.30 -20.12 -9.55
C GLN A 284 15.78 -20.14 -9.65
N PHE A 285 15.19 -21.12 -10.33
CA PHE A 285 13.74 -21.20 -10.50
C PHE A 285 13.04 -21.36 -9.13
N ASN A 286 13.52 -22.32 -8.33
CA ASN A 286 12.96 -22.55 -7.00
C ASN A 286 13.17 -21.34 -6.07
N ALA A 287 14.33 -20.69 -6.15
CA ALA A 287 14.61 -19.50 -5.37
C ALA A 287 13.66 -18.34 -5.69
N ALA A 288 13.41 -18.08 -6.99
CA ALA A 288 12.46 -17.06 -7.42
C ALA A 288 11.03 -17.38 -6.95
N MET A 289 10.58 -18.64 -7.11
CA MET A 289 9.25 -19.08 -6.69
C MET A 289 9.05 -18.96 -5.17
N ILE A 290 10.05 -19.35 -4.39
CA ILE A 290 10.00 -19.21 -2.93
C ILE A 290 10.04 -17.73 -2.53
N ALA A 291 10.83 -16.89 -3.18
CA ALA A 291 10.88 -15.46 -2.90
C ALA A 291 9.52 -14.78 -3.18
N LEU A 292 8.84 -15.15 -4.26
CA LEU A 292 7.49 -14.69 -4.57
C LEU A 292 6.48 -15.11 -3.48
N ASN A 293 6.52 -16.37 -3.04
CA ASN A 293 5.55 -16.88 -2.07
C ASN A 293 5.84 -16.45 -0.63
N VAL A 294 7.11 -16.34 -0.22
CA VAL A 294 7.50 -16.07 1.16
C VAL A 294 7.73 -14.58 1.44
N ALA A 295 8.21 -13.82 0.47
CA ALA A 295 8.47 -12.39 0.65
C ALA A 295 7.38 -11.52 0.04
N PHE A 296 7.08 -11.68 -1.26
CA PHE A 296 6.19 -10.80 -1.97
C PHE A 296 4.71 -10.98 -1.59
N LEU A 297 4.19 -12.20 -1.62
CA LEU A 297 2.76 -12.45 -1.37
C LEU A 297 2.33 -12.03 0.05
N PRO A 298 3.08 -12.35 1.13
CA PRO A 298 2.77 -11.81 2.45
C PRO A 298 2.93 -10.28 2.53
N ALA A 299 3.90 -9.69 1.84
CA ALA A 299 4.04 -8.24 1.81
C ALA A 299 2.83 -7.54 1.18
N VAL A 300 2.25 -8.09 0.11
CA VAL A 300 1.05 -7.53 -0.52
C VAL A 300 -0.18 -7.70 0.37
N MET A 301 -0.42 -8.93 0.88
CA MET A 301 -1.67 -9.28 1.53
C MET A 301 -1.72 -8.89 3.02
N LEU A 302 -0.59 -8.96 3.72
CA LEU A 302 -0.53 -8.90 5.18
C LEU A 302 0.22 -7.68 5.74
N SER A 303 0.65 -6.75 4.88
CA SER A 303 1.36 -5.54 5.32
C SER A 303 0.45 -4.40 5.78
N GLY A 304 -0.86 -4.49 5.54
CA GLY A 304 -1.79 -3.38 5.74
C GLY A 304 -1.93 -2.45 4.52
N PHE A 305 -1.27 -2.80 3.40
CA PHE A 305 -1.32 -2.01 2.17
C PHE A 305 -2.65 -2.19 1.41
N VAL A 306 -3.03 -3.43 1.10
CA VAL A 306 -4.27 -3.73 0.35
C VAL A 306 -5.47 -3.90 1.28
N PHE A 307 -5.25 -4.60 2.39
CA PHE A 307 -6.30 -4.89 3.38
C PHE A 307 -5.91 -4.29 4.71
N GLU A 308 -6.85 -3.59 5.34
CA GLU A 308 -6.66 -3.07 6.68
C GLU A 308 -6.47 -4.21 7.70
N ILE A 309 -5.39 -4.15 8.48
CA ILE A 309 -5.02 -5.22 9.43
C ILE A 309 -6.12 -5.42 10.49
N ASN A 310 -6.75 -4.33 10.94
CA ASN A 310 -7.80 -4.40 11.98
C ASN A 310 -9.06 -5.14 11.51
N SER A 311 -9.30 -5.19 10.19
CA SER A 311 -10.43 -5.92 9.61
C SER A 311 -10.17 -7.42 9.41
N MET A 312 -8.92 -7.88 9.64
CA MET A 312 -8.55 -9.29 9.50
C MET A 312 -8.96 -10.11 10.73
N PRO A 313 -9.19 -11.44 10.59
CA PRO A 313 -9.33 -12.33 11.73
C PRO A 313 -8.11 -12.30 12.67
N ALA A 314 -8.31 -12.45 13.98
CA ALA A 314 -7.28 -12.31 15.02
C ALA A 314 -6.02 -13.17 14.74
N ILE A 315 -6.20 -14.39 14.23
CA ILE A 315 -5.09 -15.31 13.91
C ILE A 315 -4.20 -14.70 12.83
N ILE A 316 -4.80 -14.12 11.78
CA ILE A 316 -4.07 -13.49 10.68
C ILE A 316 -3.36 -12.22 11.19
N GLN A 317 -3.99 -11.43 12.04
CA GLN A 317 -3.36 -10.26 12.66
C GLN A 317 -2.06 -10.62 13.39
N ILE A 318 -2.03 -11.74 14.11
CA ILE A 318 -0.81 -12.23 14.79
C ILE A 318 0.29 -12.56 13.77
N ILE A 319 -0.06 -13.20 12.66
CA ILE A 319 0.91 -13.53 11.59
C ILE A 319 1.52 -12.26 10.99
N THR A 320 0.73 -11.18 10.84
CA THR A 320 1.23 -9.93 10.26
C THR A 320 2.38 -9.31 11.06
N TYR A 321 2.49 -9.59 12.36
CA TYR A 321 3.60 -9.08 13.21
C TYR A 321 4.98 -9.61 12.78
N ILE A 322 5.05 -10.75 12.10
CA ILE A 322 6.32 -11.35 11.65
C ILE A 322 6.80 -10.69 10.34
N ILE A 323 5.92 -9.98 9.62
CA ILE A 323 6.19 -9.50 8.27
C ILE A 323 6.87 -8.12 8.29
N PRO A 324 8.12 -7.98 7.82
CA PRO A 324 8.84 -6.71 7.82
C PRO A 324 8.14 -5.60 7.03
N ALA A 325 7.44 -5.97 5.93
CA ALA A 325 6.73 -5.03 5.08
C ALA A 325 5.65 -4.24 5.83
N ARG A 326 4.98 -4.82 6.83
CA ARG A 326 3.99 -4.16 7.69
C ARG A 326 4.57 -2.89 8.33
N TYR A 327 5.75 -3.00 8.90
CA TYR A 327 6.41 -1.89 9.61
C TYR A 327 6.90 -0.81 8.65
N TYR A 328 7.37 -1.23 7.48
CA TYR A 328 7.86 -0.27 6.49
C TYR A 328 6.73 0.45 5.75
N VAL A 329 5.59 -0.20 5.47
CA VAL A 329 4.37 0.46 4.97
C VAL A 329 3.95 1.57 5.93
N ASN A 330 3.89 1.26 7.23
CA ASN A 330 3.51 2.24 8.26
C ASN A 330 4.50 3.43 8.31
N ILE A 331 5.81 3.16 8.22
CA ILE A 331 6.84 4.20 8.16
C ILE A 331 6.63 5.09 6.93
N LEU A 332 6.44 4.53 5.73
CA LEU A 332 6.29 5.32 4.52
C LEU A 332 4.99 6.14 4.53
N GLN A 333 3.88 5.55 4.96
CA GLN A 333 2.62 6.27 5.07
C GLN A 333 2.74 7.45 6.04
N THR A 334 3.36 7.24 7.20
CA THR A 334 3.63 8.32 8.17
C THR A 334 4.50 9.41 7.55
N LEU A 335 5.62 9.08 6.90
CA LEU A 335 6.51 10.05 6.26
C LEU A 335 5.83 10.87 5.17
N PHE A 336 4.99 10.24 4.35
CA PHE A 336 4.31 10.95 3.27
C PHE A 336 3.16 11.81 3.75
N LEU A 337 2.34 11.31 4.68
CA LEU A 337 1.09 11.96 5.10
C LEU A 337 1.24 12.86 6.32
N ASP A 338 1.99 12.39 7.33
CA ASP A 338 2.02 12.98 8.66
C ASP A 338 3.33 13.75 8.93
N GLY A 339 4.42 13.37 8.22
CA GLY A 339 5.74 13.93 8.41
C GLY A 339 6.60 13.11 9.39
N ASP A 340 7.56 13.77 10.06
CA ASP A 340 8.58 13.12 10.88
C ASP A 340 8.07 12.84 12.31
N ILE A 341 7.24 11.82 12.52
CA ILE A 341 6.73 11.42 13.85
C ILE A 341 7.62 10.34 14.45
N PHE A 342 8.65 10.74 15.18
CA PHE A 342 9.66 9.83 15.76
C PHE A 342 9.08 8.76 16.68
N SER A 343 8.04 9.04 17.44
CA SER A 343 7.44 8.08 18.39
C SER A 343 6.87 6.84 17.71
N VAL A 344 6.20 7.02 16.58
CA VAL A 344 5.63 5.92 15.78
C VAL A 344 6.74 5.19 15.02
N MET A 345 7.73 5.93 14.51
CA MET A 345 8.82 5.36 13.75
C MET A 345 9.75 4.49 14.60
N LEU A 346 10.00 4.86 15.86
CA LEU A 346 10.95 4.16 16.73
C LEU A 346 10.57 2.70 16.95
N ILE A 347 9.29 2.40 17.15
CA ILE A 347 8.79 1.03 17.33
C ILE A 347 9.01 0.22 16.06
N ASN A 348 8.64 0.79 14.91
CA ASN A 348 8.77 0.13 13.60
C ASN A 348 10.25 -0.13 13.24
N VAL A 349 11.13 0.84 13.53
CA VAL A 349 12.59 0.73 13.31
C VAL A 349 13.18 -0.35 14.23
N GLY A 350 12.77 -0.39 15.49
CA GLY A 350 13.23 -1.42 16.43
C GLY A 350 12.95 -2.84 15.93
N PHE A 351 11.76 -3.07 15.37
CA PHE A 351 11.43 -4.36 14.79
C PHE A 351 12.26 -4.67 13.52
N LEU A 352 12.44 -3.70 12.63
CA LEU A 352 13.25 -3.89 11.42
C LEU A 352 14.73 -4.19 11.78
N LEU A 353 15.28 -3.54 12.80
CA LEU A 353 16.63 -3.85 13.30
C LEU A 353 16.71 -5.27 13.89
N MET A 354 15.71 -5.69 14.63
CA MET A 354 15.61 -7.05 15.14
C MET A 354 15.60 -8.07 13.99
N CYS A 355 14.76 -7.84 12.98
CA CYS A 355 14.70 -8.69 11.78
C CYS A 355 16.04 -8.73 11.04
N LEU A 356 16.70 -7.58 10.87
CA LEU A 356 18.02 -7.47 10.24
C LEU A 356 19.05 -8.36 10.93
N LEU A 357 19.16 -8.25 12.26
CA LEU A 357 20.11 -9.03 13.06
C LEU A 357 19.79 -10.53 13.01
N LEU A 358 18.52 -10.89 13.15
CA LEU A 358 18.08 -12.28 13.12
C LEU A 358 18.40 -12.93 11.76
N LEU A 359 18.01 -12.29 10.66
CA LEU A 359 18.29 -12.78 9.31
C LEU A 359 19.81 -12.90 9.06
N PHE A 360 20.58 -11.90 9.50
CA PHE A 360 22.04 -11.93 9.36
C PHE A 360 22.64 -13.16 10.06
N VAL A 361 22.24 -13.45 11.30
CA VAL A 361 22.73 -14.62 12.06
C VAL A 361 22.32 -15.92 11.37
N VAL A 362 21.09 -16.00 10.88
CA VAL A 362 20.59 -17.21 10.19
C VAL A 362 21.35 -17.45 8.90
N ILE A 363 21.56 -16.42 8.07
CA ILE A 363 22.31 -16.55 6.82
C ILE A 363 23.75 -16.93 7.10
N PHE A 364 24.39 -16.28 8.07
CA PHE A 364 25.79 -16.58 8.43
C PHE A 364 25.97 -18.03 8.87
N LYS A 365 25.01 -18.60 9.61
CA LYS A 365 25.02 -20.02 9.99
C LYS A 365 24.76 -20.95 8.81
N LYS A 366 23.84 -20.59 7.92
CA LYS A 366 23.43 -21.45 6.78
C LYS A 366 24.41 -21.39 5.60
N THR A 367 25.23 -20.34 5.49
CA THR A 367 26.23 -20.24 4.43
C THR A 367 27.35 -21.25 4.68
N GLN A 368 27.39 -22.31 3.86
CA GLN A 368 28.44 -23.31 3.85
C GLN A 368 29.58 -22.83 2.96
N MET A 369 30.82 -22.96 3.45
CA MET A 369 32.04 -22.62 2.72
C MET A 369 32.87 -23.88 2.39
N GLN A 370 32.24 -25.05 2.42
CA GLN A 370 32.84 -26.35 2.06
C GLN A 370 31.92 -27.03 1.05
N LEU A 371 32.51 -27.71 0.11
CA LEU A 371 31.84 -28.63 -0.79
C LEU A 371 31.55 -29.89 0.01
N ASP A 372 30.29 -30.32 0.07
CA ASP A 372 29.88 -31.62 0.62
C ASP A 372 30.25 -32.71 -0.37
#